data_a643a542b2420140a96321b6866fc48b
#
_entry.id   a643a542b2420140a96321b6866fc48b
#
_cell.length_a   1.000
_cell.length_b   1.000
_cell.length_c   1.000
_cell.angle_alpha   90.00
_cell.angle_beta   90.00
_cell.angle_gamma   90.00
#
_symmetry.space_group_name_H-M   'P 1'
#
loop_
_entity.id
_entity.type
_entity.pdbx_description
1 polymer ?
#
loop_
_entity_poly.entity_id
_entity_poly.type
_entity_poly.pdbx_seq_one_letter_code
_entity_poly.pdbx_strand_id
1 'polypeptide(L)'
;MKLAGLALLAALVALAACGRDLPTEGVMPLGLPALPVPPDAPLQKARIDLGRTLFMDRRLSHNNTLSCGMCHVPEQGFTSNELGTAIGLEGQTIRRNSPTIFNVAYVEQLFHDGREFSLENQAWGPLLAGNEMANPSIGYVVEKIRALPEYAGRFEAAFAGRGPDMMTIGLALAAYQRTVNSANSRFDRWRYGGEANALNSEEQAGFALFVGKAGCVACHPVGEKAALFSDNRFHNTGIGYANSMELPRRHRVQLAPGQFVVVDDKALDSFEKRQPDVGRYEVTLDPADSWAYRTPILRNVALTGPYMHDGSLATLEEVIEFYDRGGIDNPHKDPLLKPLGLSPAERRALTAFLGTLTGDNVQHLVAEARAAMPGEVLPAKDVASTFKRAY
;
A
#
# COMPACT_ATOMS: atom_id res chain seq x y z
N MET A 1 -64.43 2.23 50.90
CA MET A 1 -64.21 1.60 49.60
C MET A 1 -63.00 2.32 48.96
N LYS A 2 -61.91 1.61 48.84
CA LYS A 2 -60.56 2.15 48.40
C LYS A 2 -60.44 1.94 46.91
N LEU A 3 -60.13 2.99 46.14
CA LEU A 3 -59.74 2.89 44.75
C LEU A 3 -58.22 3.19 44.69
N ALA A 4 -57.48 2.20 44.26
CA ALA A 4 -56.08 2.26 44.07
C ALA A 4 -55.77 2.85 42.69
N GLY A 5 -54.99 3.92 42.66
CA GLY A 5 -54.46 4.48 41.41
C GLY A 5 -53.26 3.71 40.93
N LEU A 6 -53.32 3.25 39.68
CA LEU A 6 -52.15 2.69 38.95
C LEU A 6 -51.35 3.84 38.33
N ALA A 7 -50.12 4.04 38.82
CA ALA A 7 -49.15 4.92 38.17
C ALA A 7 -48.43 4.12 37.11
N LEU A 8 -48.61 4.49 35.84
CA LEU A 8 -47.85 3.96 34.70
C LEU A 8 -46.49 4.66 34.63
N LEU A 9 -45.44 3.94 35.02
CA LEU A 9 -44.06 4.39 34.80
C LEU A 9 -43.64 4.08 33.36
N ALA A 10 -43.63 5.09 32.51
CA ALA A 10 -43.05 4.98 31.15
C ALA A 10 -41.53 5.02 31.29
N ALA A 11 -40.86 3.85 31.19
CA ALA A 11 -39.43 3.77 31.09
C ALA A 11 -39.03 4.15 29.65
N LEU A 12 -38.45 5.34 29.46
CA LEU A 12 -37.72 5.70 28.27
C LEU A 12 -36.45 4.85 28.24
N VAL A 13 -36.46 3.82 27.41
CA VAL A 13 -35.23 3.11 27.00
C VAL A 13 -34.54 4.01 25.98
N ALA A 14 -33.57 4.79 26.42
CA ALA A 14 -32.61 5.43 25.56
C ALA A 14 -31.76 4.32 24.90
N LEU A 15 -32.03 3.97 23.64
CA LEU A 15 -31.14 3.19 22.82
C LEU A 15 -29.88 4.07 22.56
N ALA A 16 -28.90 3.98 23.45
CA ALA A 16 -27.54 4.35 23.13
C ALA A 16 -27.11 3.40 22.02
N ALA A 17 -27.10 3.89 20.78
CA ALA A 17 -26.41 3.25 19.69
C ALA A 17 -24.90 3.32 19.99
N CYS A 18 -24.42 2.44 20.88
CA CYS A 18 -22.99 2.17 21.02
C CYS A 18 -22.52 1.61 19.69
N GLY A 19 -21.85 2.46 18.90
CA GLY A 19 -20.97 1.97 17.85
C GLY A 19 -20.02 0.98 18.53
N ARG A 20 -20.18 -0.31 18.25
CA ARG A 20 -19.25 -1.31 18.76
C ARG A 20 -17.90 -0.99 18.15
N ASP A 21 -16.95 -0.59 18.98
CA ASP A 21 -15.54 -0.59 18.61
C ASP A 21 -15.21 -2.00 18.11
N LEU A 22 -14.51 -2.08 16.99
CA LEU A 22 -13.95 -3.36 16.58
C LEU A 22 -13.01 -3.78 17.71
N PRO A 23 -13.05 -5.05 18.16
CA PRO A 23 -12.22 -5.48 19.26
C PRO A 23 -10.76 -5.23 18.88
N THR A 24 -10.12 -4.32 19.59
CA THR A 24 -8.67 -4.09 19.53
C THR A 24 -7.88 -5.29 20.06
N GLU A 25 -8.55 -6.25 20.66
CA GLU A 25 -8.05 -7.51 21.20
C GLU A 25 -8.47 -8.74 20.38
N GLY A 26 -8.79 -8.58 19.09
CA GLY A 26 -8.93 -9.73 18.20
C GLY A 26 -7.59 -10.47 18.07
N VAL A 27 -7.64 -11.80 17.98
CA VAL A 27 -6.46 -12.63 17.69
C VAL A 27 -5.75 -12.02 16.50
N MET A 28 -4.54 -11.50 16.73
CA MET A 28 -3.75 -10.88 15.66
C MET A 28 -3.58 -11.88 14.52
N PRO A 29 -3.78 -11.47 13.27
CA PRO A 29 -3.56 -12.37 12.15
C PRO A 29 -2.14 -12.92 12.19
N LEU A 30 -2.00 -14.22 11.97
CA LEU A 30 -0.71 -14.92 12.06
C LEU A 30 0.33 -14.19 11.18
N GLY A 31 1.48 -13.90 11.76
CA GLY A 31 2.61 -13.29 11.07
C GLY A 31 2.66 -11.75 11.12
N LEU A 32 1.65 -11.08 11.68
CA LEU A 32 1.69 -9.63 11.90
C LEU A 32 1.92 -9.29 13.39
N PRO A 33 2.63 -8.19 13.69
CA PRO A 33 2.69 -7.64 15.05
C PRO A 33 1.35 -6.99 15.42
N ALA A 34 1.22 -6.54 16.68
CA ALA A 34 0.06 -5.77 17.11
C ALA A 34 -0.17 -4.55 16.21
N LEU A 35 -1.43 -4.31 15.83
CA LEU A 35 -1.77 -3.19 14.94
C LEU A 35 -1.52 -1.86 15.66
N PRO A 36 -0.70 -0.96 15.10
CA PRO A 36 -0.48 0.36 15.68
C PRO A 36 -1.70 1.25 15.41
N VAL A 37 -2.56 1.37 16.41
CA VAL A 37 -3.72 2.26 16.38
C VAL A 37 -3.45 3.43 17.33
N PRO A 38 -3.48 4.69 16.84
CA PRO A 38 -3.33 5.85 17.72
C PRO A 38 -4.44 5.89 18.77
N PRO A 39 -4.13 6.15 20.04
CA PRO A 39 -5.13 6.15 21.12
C PRO A 39 -6.28 7.15 20.91
N ASP A 40 -5.97 8.29 20.27
CA ASP A 40 -6.92 9.36 19.94
C ASP A 40 -7.70 9.11 18.64
N ALA A 41 -7.33 8.08 17.88
CA ALA A 41 -7.97 7.70 16.60
C ALA A 41 -8.38 6.22 16.58
N PRO A 42 -9.25 5.74 17.50
CA PRO A 42 -9.67 4.33 17.55
C PRO A 42 -10.38 3.92 16.27
N LEU A 43 -10.20 2.66 15.90
CA LEU A 43 -10.85 2.06 14.73
C LEU A 43 -12.32 1.76 15.03
N GLN A 44 -13.20 2.64 14.61
CA GLN A 44 -14.65 2.50 14.71
C GLN A 44 -15.23 2.14 13.33
N LYS A 45 -16.21 1.24 13.30
CA LYS A 45 -16.83 0.80 12.05
C LYS A 45 -17.33 1.97 11.20
N ALA A 46 -17.97 2.97 11.80
CA ALA A 46 -18.48 4.13 11.08
C ALA A 46 -17.36 4.94 10.40
N ARG A 47 -16.19 5.08 11.04
CA ARG A 47 -15.01 5.75 10.46
C ARG A 47 -14.40 4.94 9.31
N ILE A 48 -14.30 3.62 9.48
CA ILE A 48 -13.76 2.69 8.47
C ILE A 48 -14.66 2.72 7.22
N ASP A 49 -15.97 2.57 7.39
CA ASP A 49 -16.92 2.56 6.28
C ASP A 49 -16.97 3.91 5.55
N LEU A 50 -16.88 5.01 6.28
CA LEU A 50 -16.77 6.35 5.70
C LEU A 50 -15.45 6.50 4.92
N GLY A 51 -14.33 6.10 5.50
CA GLY A 51 -13.01 6.16 4.87
C GLY A 51 -12.92 5.31 3.62
N ARG A 52 -13.50 4.09 3.64
CA ARG A 52 -13.60 3.22 2.46
C ARG A 52 -14.38 3.88 1.33
N THR A 53 -15.50 4.53 1.64
CA THR A 53 -16.30 5.26 0.66
C THR A 53 -15.51 6.44 0.07
N LEU A 54 -14.86 7.24 0.92
CA LEU A 54 -14.00 8.35 0.47
C LEU A 54 -12.86 7.87 -0.41
N PHE A 55 -12.20 6.76 -0.05
CA PHE A 55 -11.07 6.21 -0.80
C PHE A 55 -11.44 5.80 -2.23
N MET A 56 -12.68 5.35 -2.45
CA MET A 56 -13.19 4.91 -3.76
C MET A 56 -13.94 6.01 -4.51
N ASP A 57 -14.20 7.17 -3.91
CA ASP A 57 -15.00 8.23 -4.52
C ASP A 57 -14.20 9.11 -5.48
N ARG A 58 -14.50 8.99 -6.77
CA ARG A 58 -13.86 9.78 -7.84
C ARG A 58 -14.11 11.28 -7.70
N ARG A 59 -15.19 11.67 -7.05
CA ARG A 59 -15.55 13.07 -6.83
C ARG A 59 -14.59 13.81 -5.90
N LEU A 60 -13.68 13.07 -5.23
CA LEU A 60 -12.62 13.68 -4.43
C LEU A 60 -11.53 14.34 -5.28
N SER A 61 -11.37 14.01 -6.55
CA SER A 61 -10.46 14.75 -7.45
C SER A 61 -11.11 16.05 -7.96
N HIS A 62 -10.29 16.99 -8.41
CA HIS A 62 -10.73 18.29 -8.87
C HIS A 62 -11.84 18.19 -9.95
N ASN A 63 -11.64 17.36 -10.95
CA ASN A 63 -12.56 17.16 -12.09
C ASN A 63 -13.51 15.96 -11.91
N ASN A 64 -13.58 15.31 -10.74
CA ASN A 64 -14.43 14.16 -10.42
C ASN A 64 -14.11 12.87 -11.22
N THR A 65 -12.86 12.70 -11.67
CA THR A 65 -12.48 11.52 -12.49
C THR A 65 -11.59 10.51 -11.78
N LEU A 66 -10.90 10.92 -10.72
CA LEU A 66 -9.90 10.10 -10.02
C LEU A 66 -10.25 9.86 -8.55
N SER A 67 -9.98 8.66 -8.07
CA SER A 67 -10.04 8.30 -6.65
C SER A 67 -8.72 7.65 -6.21
N CYS A 68 -8.50 7.52 -4.90
CA CYS A 68 -7.34 6.80 -4.38
C CYS A 68 -7.29 5.35 -4.91
N GLY A 69 -8.47 4.69 -5.01
CA GLY A 69 -8.59 3.33 -5.55
C GLY A 69 -8.27 3.17 -7.04
N MET A 70 -7.98 4.25 -7.77
CA MET A 70 -7.51 4.16 -9.17
C MET A 70 -5.99 4.10 -9.31
N CYS A 71 -5.25 4.61 -8.32
CA CYS A 71 -3.80 4.43 -8.24
C CYS A 71 -3.42 3.30 -7.25
N HIS A 72 -4.33 2.96 -6.33
CA HIS A 72 -4.23 1.85 -5.39
C HIS A 72 -5.32 0.83 -5.68
N VAL A 73 -5.24 0.20 -6.87
CA VAL A 73 -6.27 -0.71 -7.40
C VAL A 73 -6.32 -1.99 -6.56
N PRO A 74 -7.46 -2.32 -5.93
CA PRO A 74 -7.54 -3.48 -5.04
C PRO A 74 -7.12 -4.79 -5.70
N GLU A 75 -7.54 -5.05 -6.93
CA GLU A 75 -7.22 -6.25 -7.70
C GLU A 75 -5.77 -6.32 -8.15
N GLN A 76 -5.05 -5.20 -8.10
CA GLN A 76 -3.64 -5.10 -8.47
C GLN A 76 -2.73 -5.02 -7.24
N GLY A 77 -3.14 -5.62 -6.12
CA GLY A 77 -2.36 -5.57 -4.88
C GLY A 77 -2.41 -4.20 -4.18
N PHE A 78 -3.47 -3.42 -4.38
CA PHE A 78 -3.61 -2.05 -3.89
C PHE A 78 -2.45 -1.13 -4.33
N THR A 79 -1.95 -1.36 -5.54
CA THR A 79 -1.01 -0.52 -6.29
C THR A 79 -1.53 -0.34 -7.71
N SER A 80 -0.71 0.12 -8.65
CA SER A 80 -1.01 0.15 -10.09
C SER A 80 0.04 -0.67 -10.82
N ASN A 81 -0.37 -1.67 -11.60
CA ASN A 81 0.53 -2.60 -12.29
C ASN A 81 0.53 -2.46 -13.82
N GLU A 82 -0.21 -1.52 -14.37
CA GLU A 82 -0.32 -1.31 -15.82
C GLU A 82 0.89 -0.55 -16.36
N LEU A 83 1.39 0.43 -15.59
CA LEU A 83 2.53 1.26 -15.94
C LEU A 83 3.52 1.33 -14.78
N GLY A 84 4.75 1.70 -15.05
CA GLY A 84 5.77 1.92 -14.01
C GLY A 84 5.34 2.95 -12.97
N THR A 85 4.66 4.01 -13.42
CA THR A 85 4.05 5.03 -12.56
C THR A 85 2.60 5.26 -12.98
N ALA A 86 1.73 5.55 -12.01
CA ALA A 86 0.33 5.82 -12.30
C ALA A 86 0.14 7.14 -13.08
N ILE A 87 -1.02 7.26 -13.69
CA ILE A 87 -1.43 8.45 -14.42
C ILE A 87 -2.45 9.21 -13.57
N GLY A 88 -2.15 10.45 -13.28
CA GLY A 88 -3.03 11.35 -12.57
C GLY A 88 -3.92 12.18 -13.48
N LEU A 89 -4.33 13.37 -12.99
CA LEU A 89 -5.25 14.25 -13.69
C LEU A 89 -4.71 14.65 -15.06
N GLU A 90 -5.60 14.68 -16.06
CA GLU A 90 -5.30 15.12 -17.44
C GLU A 90 -4.15 14.34 -18.12
N GLY A 91 -3.91 13.09 -17.69
CA GLY A 91 -2.88 12.26 -18.28
C GLY A 91 -1.46 12.53 -17.78
N GLN A 92 -1.31 13.38 -16.74
CA GLN A 92 0.01 13.66 -16.16
C GLN A 92 0.54 12.44 -15.44
N THR A 93 1.81 12.09 -15.67
CA THR A 93 2.46 11.01 -14.96
C THR A 93 2.92 11.44 -13.57
N ILE A 94 2.78 10.55 -12.59
CA ILE A 94 3.42 10.73 -11.29
C ILE A 94 4.86 10.24 -11.35
N ARG A 95 5.75 10.85 -10.56
CA ARG A 95 7.19 10.61 -10.63
C ARG A 95 7.60 9.23 -10.10
N ARG A 96 6.84 8.66 -9.16
CA ARG A 96 7.13 7.42 -8.47
C ARG A 96 6.02 6.41 -8.63
N ASN A 97 6.35 5.13 -8.55
CA ASN A 97 5.36 4.05 -8.49
C ASN A 97 4.40 4.24 -7.31
N SER A 98 3.12 3.88 -7.48
CA SER A 98 2.14 3.88 -6.39
C SER A 98 2.46 2.74 -5.42
N PRO A 99 2.91 3.01 -4.18
CA PRO A 99 3.20 1.92 -3.24
C PRO A 99 1.92 1.21 -2.84
N THR A 100 2.01 -0.10 -2.63
CA THR A 100 0.86 -0.83 -2.08
C THR A 100 0.45 -0.27 -0.72
N ILE A 101 -0.87 -0.27 -0.44
CA ILE A 101 -1.39 0.04 0.91
C ILE A 101 -1.62 -1.20 1.77
N PHE A 102 -1.26 -2.42 1.30
CA PHE A 102 -1.22 -3.57 2.20
C PHE A 102 -0.30 -3.30 3.37
N ASN A 103 -0.82 -3.52 4.58
CA ASN A 103 -0.07 -3.35 5.82
C ASN A 103 0.52 -1.95 6.04
N VAL A 104 -0.03 -0.92 5.38
CA VAL A 104 0.47 0.46 5.48
C VAL A 104 0.41 1.01 6.91
N ALA A 105 -0.46 0.46 7.75
CA ALA A 105 -0.55 0.82 9.17
C ALA A 105 0.78 0.65 9.94
N TYR A 106 1.66 -0.24 9.49
CA TYR A 106 2.95 -0.54 10.12
C TYR A 106 4.12 0.28 9.54
N VAL A 107 3.83 1.16 8.58
CA VAL A 107 4.84 2.01 7.97
C VAL A 107 5.03 3.26 8.81
N GLU A 108 6.24 3.47 9.34
CA GLU A 108 6.56 4.57 10.25
C GLU A 108 6.71 5.92 9.52
N GLN A 109 7.28 5.89 8.32
CA GLN A 109 7.48 7.06 7.47
C GLN A 109 6.91 6.78 6.08
N LEU A 110 5.89 7.53 5.71
CA LEU A 110 5.08 7.30 4.51
C LEU A 110 5.71 7.92 3.26
N PHE A 111 5.20 7.53 2.10
CA PHE A 111 5.81 7.74 0.79
C PHE A 111 7.15 6.97 0.62
N HIS A 112 7.77 7.08 -0.54
CA HIS A 112 9.07 6.45 -0.80
C HIS A 112 10.24 7.19 -0.15
N ASP A 113 10.07 8.47 0.15
CA ASP A 113 11.09 9.35 0.73
C ASP A 113 10.88 9.63 2.23
N GLY A 114 9.77 9.15 2.81
CA GLY A 114 9.49 9.30 4.23
C GLY A 114 9.14 10.73 4.67
N ARG A 115 8.55 11.54 3.77
CA ARG A 115 8.21 12.94 4.05
C ARG A 115 6.99 13.13 4.93
N GLU A 116 6.26 12.05 5.26
CA GLU A 116 5.06 12.11 6.10
C GLU A 116 5.06 11.01 7.16
N PHE A 117 4.50 11.30 8.33
CA PHE A 117 4.56 10.46 9.52
C PHE A 117 3.20 9.95 10.01
N SER A 118 2.11 10.39 9.39
CA SER A 118 0.76 9.94 9.72
C SER A 118 -0.09 9.70 8.47
N LEU A 119 -0.93 8.68 8.51
CA LEU A 119 -1.87 8.40 7.42
C LEU A 119 -2.91 9.51 7.25
N GLU A 120 -3.25 10.19 8.35
CA GLU A 120 -4.19 11.30 8.38
C GLU A 120 -3.71 12.49 7.55
N ASN A 121 -2.43 12.82 7.66
CA ASN A 121 -1.82 13.91 6.90
C ASN A 121 -1.42 13.46 5.49
N GLN A 122 -0.94 12.23 5.35
CA GLN A 122 -0.49 11.69 4.08
C GLN A 122 -1.59 11.77 3.00
N ALA A 123 -2.84 11.52 3.36
CA ALA A 123 -3.96 11.54 2.44
C ALA A 123 -4.14 12.89 1.72
N TRP A 124 -3.69 13.99 2.32
CA TRP A 124 -3.78 15.33 1.74
C TRP A 124 -2.75 15.58 0.64
N GLY A 125 -1.61 14.87 0.66
CA GLY A 125 -0.62 14.97 -0.42
C GLY A 125 -1.23 14.70 -1.80
N PRO A 126 -1.72 13.46 -2.07
CA PRO A 126 -2.36 13.10 -3.34
C PRO A 126 -3.61 13.94 -3.68
N LEU A 127 -4.40 14.31 -2.66
CA LEU A 127 -5.60 15.14 -2.88
C LEU A 127 -5.26 16.51 -3.46
N LEU A 128 -4.10 17.08 -3.11
CA LEU A 128 -3.70 18.44 -3.51
C LEU A 128 -2.67 18.47 -4.65
N ALA A 129 -1.90 17.40 -4.85
CA ALA A 129 -0.85 17.36 -5.87
C ALA A 129 -1.45 17.57 -7.27
N GLY A 130 -0.90 18.56 -8.01
CA GLY A 130 -1.41 18.97 -9.32
C GLY A 130 -1.40 17.86 -10.37
N ASN A 131 -0.42 16.96 -10.29
CA ASN A 131 -0.30 15.80 -11.17
C ASN A 131 -0.99 14.52 -10.63
N GLU A 132 -1.74 14.62 -9.51
CA GLU A 132 -2.54 13.52 -8.96
C GLU A 132 -4.02 13.91 -8.98
N MET A 133 -4.63 14.31 -7.84
CA MET A 133 -6.05 14.66 -7.76
C MET A 133 -6.33 16.17 -7.92
N ALA A 134 -5.30 17.01 -7.90
CA ALA A 134 -5.23 18.40 -8.29
C ALA A 134 -6.27 19.35 -7.66
N ASN A 135 -6.73 19.09 -6.44
CA ASN A 135 -7.61 20.07 -5.79
C ASN A 135 -6.84 21.34 -5.39
N PRO A 136 -7.43 22.53 -5.58
CA PRO A 136 -6.75 23.79 -5.34
C PRO A 136 -6.46 24.08 -3.85
N SER A 137 -7.22 23.45 -2.94
CA SER A 137 -7.04 23.61 -1.49
C SER A 137 -7.80 22.57 -0.69
N ILE A 138 -7.41 22.39 0.58
CA ILE A 138 -8.13 21.59 1.57
C ILE A 138 -9.59 22.06 1.71
N GLY A 139 -9.80 23.38 1.80
CA GLY A 139 -11.14 23.96 1.91
C GLY A 139 -12.03 23.58 0.73
N TYR A 140 -11.48 23.54 -0.48
CA TYR A 140 -12.23 23.12 -1.66
C TYR A 140 -12.72 21.67 -1.55
N VAL A 141 -11.88 20.74 -1.08
CA VAL A 141 -12.26 19.33 -0.85
C VAL A 141 -13.35 19.24 0.22
N VAL A 142 -13.20 19.97 1.32
CA VAL A 142 -14.18 20.00 2.42
C VAL A 142 -15.54 20.46 1.94
N GLU A 143 -15.60 21.60 1.22
CA GLU A 143 -16.86 22.15 0.70
C GLU A 143 -17.49 21.22 -0.35
N LYS A 144 -16.68 20.59 -1.19
CA LYS A 144 -17.15 19.58 -2.14
C LYS A 144 -17.83 18.41 -1.44
N ILE A 145 -17.23 17.85 -0.39
CA ILE A 145 -17.81 16.76 0.39
C ILE A 145 -19.10 17.20 1.09
N ARG A 146 -19.13 18.41 1.66
CA ARG A 146 -20.34 18.99 2.28
C ARG A 146 -21.52 19.10 1.32
N ALA A 147 -21.23 19.40 0.06
CA ALA A 147 -22.25 19.53 -0.98
C ALA A 147 -22.79 18.19 -1.50
N LEU A 148 -22.17 17.07 -1.17
CA LEU A 148 -22.58 15.74 -1.63
C LEU A 148 -23.59 15.11 -0.65
N PRO A 149 -24.87 14.89 -1.06
CA PRO A 149 -25.92 14.37 -0.19
C PRO A 149 -25.61 13.02 0.44
N GLU A 150 -24.79 12.19 -0.25
CA GLU A 150 -24.41 10.86 0.20
C GLU A 150 -23.54 10.87 1.47
N TYR A 151 -22.93 12.00 1.80
CA TYR A 151 -22.14 12.18 3.02
C TYR A 151 -22.92 12.84 4.16
N ALA A 152 -24.16 13.29 3.92
CA ALA A 152 -24.98 13.93 4.94
C ALA A 152 -25.18 13.02 6.16
N GLY A 153 -24.82 13.51 7.34
CA GLY A 153 -24.94 12.79 8.62
C GLY A 153 -23.88 11.69 8.84
N ARG A 154 -23.11 11.29 7.82
CA ARG A 154 -22.13 10.19 7.97
C ARG A 154 -20.91 10.61 8.77
N PHE A 155 -20.44 11.86 8.60
CA PHE A 155 -19.34 12.40 9.40
C PHE A 155 -19.78 12.58 10.85
N GLU A 156 -20.93 13.17 11.07
CA GLU A 156 -21.51 13.38 12.41
C GLU A 156 -21.67 12.06 13.17
N ALA A 157 -22.11 11.00 12.48
CA ALA A 157 -22.22 9.66 13.06
C ALA A 157 -20.84 9.05 13.39
N ALA A 158 -19.81 9.30 12.57
CA ALA A 158 -18.47 8.76 12.77
C ALA A 158 -17.64 9.56 13.79
N PHE A 159 -17.93 10.86 13.99
CA PHE A 159 -17.10 11.78 14.75
C PHE A 159 -17.87 12.59 15.82
N ALA A 160 -18.82 11.95 16.47
CA ALA A 160 -19.55 12.52 17.61
C ALA A 160 -20.15 13.92 17.32
N GLY A 161 -20.85 14.05 16.19
CA GLY A 161 -21.53 15.28 15.78
C GLY A 161 -20.66 16.27 14.98
N ARG A 162 -19.37 15.97 14.74
CA ARG A 162 -18.50 16.79 13.87
C ARG A 162 -18.74 16.47 12.40
N GLY A 163 -18.98 17.50 11.62
CA GLY A 163 -19.10 17.40 10.17
C GLY A 163 -17.75 17.23 9.45
N PRO A 164 -17.74 17.25 8.10
CA PRO A 164 -16.51 17.14 7.32
C PRO A 164 -15.61 18.36 7.52
N ASP A 165 -14.37 18.10 7.92
CA ASP A 165 -13.26 19.03 8.00
C ASP A 165 -11.94 18.31 7.65
N MET A 166 -10.82 19.04 7.63
CA MET A 166 -9.51 18.47 7.33
C MET A 166 -9.20 17.25 8.21
N MET A 167 -9.46 17.36 9.50
CA MET A 167 -9.15 16.31 10.47
C MET A 167 -10.05 15.08 10.29
N THR A 168 -11.36 15.27 10.20
CA THR A 168 -12.33 14.17 10.09
C THR A 168 -12.21 13.39 8.78
N ILE A 169 -11.88 14.07 7.67
CA ILE A 169 -11.60 13.43 6.38
C ILE A 169 -10.32 12.60 6.46
N GLY A 170 -9.22 13.17 6.98
CA GLY A 170 -7.96 12.47 7.16
C GLY A 170 -8.09 11.25 8.08
N LEU A 171 -8.77 11.41 9.22
CA LEU A 171 -9.03 10.31 10.18
C LEU A 171 -9.88 9.19 9.55
N ALA A 172 -10.87 9.51 8.73
CA ALA A 172 -11.69 8.50 8.06
C ALA A 172 -10.85 7.71 7.03
N LEU A 173 -10.11 8.39 6.16
CA LEU A 173 -9.22 7.77 5.18
C LEU A 173 -8.16 6.89 5.84
N ALA A 174 -7.54 7.38 6.92
CA ALA A 174 -6.57 6.64 7.70
C ALA A 174 -7.18 5.41 8.40
N ALA A 175 -8.39 5.52 8.95
CA ALA A 175 -9.08 4.41 9.57
C ALA A 175 -9.31 3.25 8.59
N TYR A 176 -9.74 3.53 7.36
CA TYR A 176 -9.86 2.51 6.32
C TYR A 176 -8.51 1.90 5.96
N GLN A 177 -7.49 2.72 5.67
CA GLN A 177 -6.16 2.22 5.29
C GLN A 177 -5.56 1.31 6.37
N ARG A 178 -5.78 1.60 7.67
CA ARG A 178 -5.35 0.75 8.79
C ARG A 178 -6.05 -0.61 8.83
N THR A 179 -7.13 -0.83 8.10
CA THR A 179 -7.78 -2.15 7.99
C THR A 179 -7.27 -3.01 6.85
N VAL A 180 -6.50 -2.45 5.91
CA VAL A 180 -5.98 -3.18 4.76
C VAL A 180 -4.75 -4.01 5.15
N ASN A 181 -4.95 -4.94 6.09
CA ASN A 181 -3.89 -5.80 6.62
C ASN A 181 -3.99 -7.20 6.05
N SER A 182 -2.94 -7.63 5.35
CA SER A 182 -2.83 -8.94 4.75
C SER A 182 -1.82 -9.80 5.52
N ALA A 183 -2.24 -11.01 5.89
CA ALA A 183 -1.51 -11.92 6.78
C ALA A 183 -1.87 -13.39 6.50
N ASN A 184 -1.46 -14.29 7.41
CA ASN A 184 -1.72 -15.72 7.34
C ASN A 184 -1.25 -16.34 6.00
N SER A 185 -0.13 -15.85 5.47
CA SER A 185 0.49 -16.37 4.27
C SER A 185 0.99 -17.81 4.46
N ARG A 186 1.36 -18.50 3.37
CA ARG A 186 2.00 -19.83 3.46
C ARG A 186 3.27 -19.79 4.29
N PHE A 187 4.07 -18.71 4.17
CA PHE A 187 5.23 -18.47 5.02
C PHE A 187 4.83 -18.35 6.50
N ASP A 188 3.78 -17.59 6.82
CA ASP A 188 3.34 -17.43 8.21
C ASP A 188 2.92 -18.75 8.84
N ARG A 189 2.13 -19.56 8.12
CA ARG A 189 1.71 -20.90 8.58
C ARG A 189 2.90 -21.81 8.81
N TRP A 190 3.88 -21.79 7.91
CA TRP A 190 5.10 -22.56 8.06
C TRP A 190 5.95 -22.09 9.25
N ARG A 191 6.20 -20.78 9.34
CA ARG A 191 7.18 -20.21 10.26
C ARG A 191 6.64 -20.06 11.68
N TYR A 192 5.38 -19.65 11.81
CA TYR A 192 4.74 -19.27 13.07
C TYR A 192 3.55 -20.16 13.44
N GLY A 193 2.94 -20.84 12.46
CA GLY A 193 1.76 -21.67 12.64
C GLY A 193 2.06 -23.17 12.86
N GLY A 194 3.31 -23.59 12.74
CA GLY A 194 3.72 -25.00 12.92
C GLY A 194 3.36 -25.93 11.77
N GLU A 195 2.89 -25.41 10.62
CA GLU A 195 2.54 -26.19 9.43
C GLU A 195 3.78 -26.50 8.59
N ALA A 196 4.51 -27.56 8.95
CA ALA A 196 5.78 -27.91 8.30
C ALA A 196 5.69 -28.06 6.76
N ASN A 197 4.54 -28.47 6.23
CA ASN A 197 4.30 -28.68 4.80
C ASN A 197 3.70 -27.46 4.07
N ALA A 198 3.55 -26.31 4.73
CA ALA A 198 3.01 -25.11 4.09
C ALA A 198 3.97 -24.54 3.03
N LEU A 199 5.27 -24.82 3.13
CA LEU A 199 6.30 -24.55 2.13
C LEU A 199 6.89 -25.83 1.57
N ASN A 200 7.12 -25.88 0.26
CA ASN A 200 7.89 -26.95 -0.36
C ASN A 200 9.41 -26.76 -0.19
N SER A 201 10.21 -27.73 -0.63
CA SER A 201 11.67 -27.71 -0.45
C SER A 201 12.36 -26.55 -1.19
N GLU A 202 11.89 -26.14 -2.37
CA GLU A 202 12.45 -25.02 -3.12
C GLU A 202 12.19 -23.70 -2.40
N GLU A 203 10.97 -23.49 -1.89
CA GLU A 203 10.58 -22.32 -1.11
C GLU A 203 11.34 -22.21 0.21
N GLN A 204 11.56 -23.34 0.90
CA GLN A 204 12.39 -23.39 2.11
C GLN A 204 13.86 -23.08 1.80
N ALA A 205 14.40 -23.58 0.67
CA ALA A 205 15.73 -23.24 0.21
C ALA A 205 15.84 -21.74 -0.12
N GLY A 206 14.80 -21.15 -0.73
CA GLY A 206 14.70 -19.71 -0.98
C GLY A 206 14.74 -18.89 0.31
N PHE A 207 14.02 -19.32 1.35
CA PHE A 207 14.10 -18.68 2.67
C PHE A 207 15.51 -18.78 3.28
N ALA A 208 16.15 -19.94 3.20
CA ALA A 208 17.51 -20.11 3.70
C ALA A 208 18.50 -19.17 2.97
N LEU A 209 18.33 -18.96 1.67
CA LEU A 209 19.11 -17.98 0.89
C LEU A 209 18.81 -16.55 1.33
N PHE A 210 17.55 -16.22 1.54
CA PHE A 210 17.08 -14.87 1.95
C PHE A 210 17.73 -14.42 3.27
N VAL A 211 17.80 -15.33 4.25
CA VAL A 211 18.42 -15.05 5.56
C VAL A 211 19.94 -15.30 5.57
N GLY A 212 20.46 -16.06 4.62
CA GLY A 212 21.87 -16.46 4.53
C GLY A 212 22.62 -15.76 3.41
N LYS A 213 22.98 -16.50 2.34
CA LYS A 213 23.87 -16.06 1.26
C LYS A 213 23.43 -14.76 0.58
N ALA A 214 22.13 -14.58 0.35
CA ALA A 214 21.61 -13.40 -0.30
C ALA A 214 21.52 -12.16 0.64
N GLY A 215 21.53 -12.35 1.96
CA GLY A 215 21.60 -11.28 2.94
C GLY A 215 20.41 -10.32 2.97
N CYS A 216 19.29 -10.67 2.33
CA CYS A 216 18.10 -9.80 2.21
C CYS A 216 17.53 -9.40 3.59
N VAL A 217 17.74 -10.24 4.60
CA VAL A 217 17.30 -10.03 5.99
C VAL A 217 17.93 -8.78 6.63
N ALA A 218 19.02 -8.24 6.08
CA ALA A 218 19.67 -7.03 6.60
C ALA A 218 18.77 -5.78 6.47
N CYS A 219 17.96 -5.71 5.41
CA CYS A 219 16.97 -4.63 5.19
C CYS A 219 15.53 -5.14 5.37
N HIS A 220 15.31 -6.46 5.24
CA HIS A 220 14.00 -7.10 5.35
C HIS A 220 13.96 -8.10 6.51
N PRO A 221 14.04 -7.63 7.78
CA PRO A 221 14.17 -8.50 8.95
C PRO A 221 12.96 -9.43 9.14
N VAL A 222 13.26 -10.63 9.68
CA VAL A 222 12.28 -11.66 10.02
C VAL A 222 12.32 -11.87 11.52
N GLY A 223 11.27 -11.44 12.22
CA GLY A 223 11.14 -11.59 13.65
C GLY A 223 10.77 -13.02 14.10
N GLU A 224 10.80 -13.26 15.39
CA GLU A 224 10.50 -14.57 15.98
C GLU A 224 9.00 -14.95 15.92
N LYS A 225 8.10 -13.95 16.00
CA LYS A 225 6.65 -14.15 16.08
C LYS A 225 5.89 -13.49 14.92
N ALA A 226 6.52 -12.55 14.22
CA ALA A 226 5.93 -11.80 13.13
C ALA A 226 7.03 -11.26 12.21
N ALA A 227 6.70 -10.96 10.94
CA ALA A 227 7.62 -10.32 10.02
C ALA A 227 6.86 -9.38 9.07
N LEU A 228 7.26 -8.13 9.04
CA LEU A 228 6.84 -7.17 8.01
C LEU A 228 7.77 -7.22 6.80
N PHE A 229 8.97 -7.76 6.97
CA PHE A 229 10.04 -7.76 5.97
C PHE A 229 10.38 -6.34 5.52
N SER A 230 10.54 -5.43 6.48
CA SER A 230 11.02 -4.06 6.29
C SER A 230 11.65 -3.57 7.60
N ASP A 231 12.77 -2.89 7.50
CA ASP A 231 13.43 -2.20 8.60
C ASP A 231 12.93 -0.75 8.78
N ASN A 232 11.98 -0.31 7.92
CA ASN A 232 11.48 1.07 7.83
C ASN A 232 12.59 2.14 7.60
N ARG A 233 13.76 1.74 7.13
CA ARG A 233 14.89 2.63 6.83
C ARG A 233 14.96 2.99 5.34
N PHE A 234 15.95 3.82 5.00
CA PHE A 234 16.15 4.33 3.65
C PHE A 234 17.49 3.84 3.11
N HIS A 235 17.49 3.30 1.90
CA HIS A 235 18.67 2.73 1.26
C HIS A 235 18.79 3.19 -0.19
N ASN A 236 20.00 3.47 -0.62
CA ASN A 236 20.31 3.84 -1.99
C ASN A 236 20.76 2.59 -2.76
N THR A 237 19.89 2.11 -3.67
CA THR A 237 20.17 0.97 -4.55
C THR A 237 20.82 1.37 -5.86
N GLY A 238 20.92 2.67 -6.14
CA GLY A 238 21.47 3.26 -7.35
C GLY A 238 20.46 3.53 -8.45
N ILE A 239 19.22 3.10 -8.35
CA ILE A 239 18.18 3.37 -9.38
C ILE A 239 17.90 4.87 -9.49
N GLY A 240 17.67 5.56 -8.36
CA GLY A 240 17.46 7.00 -8.37
C GLY A 240 18.65 7.79 -8.92
N TYR A 241 19.88 7.35 -8.60
CA TYR A 241 21.09 7.91 -9.19
C TYR A 241 21.10 7.76 -10.72
N ALA A 242 20.87 6.53 -11.21
CA ALA A 242 20.86 6.26 -12.63
C ALA A 242 19.77 7.07 -13.37
N ASN A 243 18.59 7.25 -12.76
CA ASN A 243 17.53 8.13 -13.28
C ASN A 243 17.97 9.59 -13.35
N SER A 244 18.55 10.10 -12.26
CA SER A 244 18.98 11.49 -12.15
C SER A 244 20.14 11.85 -13.08
N MET A 245 20.99 10.86 -13.40
CA MET A 245 22.13 11.02 -14.31
C MET A 245 21.80 10.64 -15.76
N GLU A 246 20.52 10.40 -16.07
CA GLU A 246 20.06 10.02 -17.42
C GLU A 246 20.88 8.84 -18.03
N LEU A 247 21.28 7.88 -17.17
CA LEU A 247 22.02 6.71 -17.65
C LEU A 247 21.13 5.87 -18.58
N PRO A 248 21.66 5.42 -19.74
CA PRO A 248 20.85 4.66 -20.70
C PRO A 248 20.19 3.43 -20.08
N ARG A 249 18.90 3.26 -20.31
CA ARG A 249 18.10 2.14 -19.80
C ARG A 249 17.33 1.47 -20.91
N ARG A 250 17.02 0.22 -20.65
CA ARG A 250 16.01 -0.55 -21.39
C ARG A 250 14.85 -0.84 -20.49
N HIS A 251 13.66 -0.46 -20.91
CA HIS A 251 12.43 -0.70 -20.20
C HIS A 251 11.71 -1.90 -20.79
N ARG A 252 11.28 -2.80 -19.92
CA ARG A 252 10.40 -3.90 -20.31
C ARG A 252 8.96 -3.45 -20.05
N VAL A 253 8.23 -3.18 -21.14
CA VAL A 253 6.85 -2.71 -21.08
C VAL A 253 5.94 -3.89 -21.35
N GLN A 254 4.97 -4.10 -20.46
CA GLN A 254 3.94 -5.12 -20.67
C GLN A 254 2.87 -4.58 -21.61
N LEU A 255 2.70 -5.20 -22.77
CA LEU A 255 1.67 -4.85 -23.75
C LEU A 255 0.34 -5.57 -23.49
N ALA A 256 0.40 -6.78 -22.94
CA ALA A 256 -0.73 -7.59 -22.52
C ALA A 256 -0.25 -8.58 -21.45
N PRO A 257 -1.12 -9.25 -20.71
CA PRO A 257 -0.75 -10.25 -19.72
C PRO A 257 0.27 -11.26 -20.29
N GLY A 258 1.48 -11.30 -19.72
CA GLY A 258 2.58 -12.17 -20.16
C GLY A 258 3.31 -11.75 -21.44
N GLN A 259 2.92 -10.65 -22.10
CA GLN A 259 3.56 -10.13 -23.31
C GLN A 259 4.33 -8.86 -23.02
N PHE A 260 5.64 -8.90 -23.19
CA PHE A 260 6.53 -7.78 -22.95
C PHE A 260 7.30 -7.38 -24.18
N VAL A 261 7.57 -6.08 -24.32
CA VAL A 261 8.56 -5.52 -25.26
C VAL A 261 9.63 -4.80 -24.50
N VAL A 262 10.84 -4.80 -25.05
CA VAL A 262 11.95 -3.99 -24.53
C VAL A 262 12.05 -2.74 -25.39
N VAL A 263 11.96 -1.58 -24.75
CA VAL A 263 12.08 -0.28 -25.40
C VAL A 263 13.22 0.51 -24.76
N ASP A 264 13.94 1.29 -25.56
CA ASP A 264 14.96 2.21 -25.05
C ASP A 264 14.31 3.49 -24.51
N ASP A 265 14.95 4.16 -23.55
CA ASP A 265 14.51 5.43 -22.97
C ASP A 265 14.08 6.44 -24.04
N LYS A 266 14.86 6.55 -25.13
CA LYS A 266 14.57 7.47 -26.25
C LYS A 266 13.22 7.25 -26.94
N ALA A 267 12.66 6.03 -26.85
CA ALA A 267 11.35 5.74 -27.40
C ALA A 267 10.22 6.18 -26.46
N LEU A 268 10.52 6.31 -25.16
CA LEU A 268 9.57 6.72 -24.12
C LEU A 268 9.67 8.22 -23.79
N ASP A 269 10.81 8.84 -24.02
CA ASP A 269 11.09 10.25 -23.68
C ASP A 269 10.43 11.29 -24.61
N SER A 270 9.47 10.89 -25.41
CA SER A 270 8.93 11.76 -26.45
C SER A 270 8.17 13.00 -25.94
N PHE A 271 7.85 13.14 -24.65
CA PHE A 271 6.93 14.22 -24.22
C PHE A 271 7.26 15.03 -22.95
N GLU A 272 8.12 14.56 -22.02
CA GLU A 272 8.46 15.39 -20.84
C GLU A 272 9.87 15.08 -20.29
N LYS A 273 10.69 16.12 -20.07
CA LYS A 273 11.90 15.99 -19.25
C LYS A 273 11.50 15.59 -17.85
N ARG A 274 11.81 14.35 -17.46
CA ARG A 274 11.63 13.90 -16.08
C ARG A 274 12.49 14.77 -15.16
N GLN A 275 11.88 15.35 -14.14
CA GLN A 275 12.65 16.02 -13.10
C GLN A 275 13.48 14.96 -12.32
N PRO A 276 14.74 15.25 -12.00
CA PRO A 276 15.56 14.35 -11.19
C PRO A 276 14.85 14.01 -9.89
N ASP A 277 14.87 12.74 -9.51
CA ASP A 277 14.38 12.26 -8.25
C ASP A 277 15.57 11.92 -7.34
N VAL A 278 15.84 12.77 -6.38
CA VAL A 278 16.96 12.61 -5.45
C VAL A 278 16.54 11.93 -4.12
N GLY A 279 15.33 11.38 -4.07
CA GLY A 279 14.85 10.53 -2.97
C GLY A 279 14.74 11.26 -1.64
N ARG A 280 15.23 10.63 -0.58
CA ARG A 280 15.17 11.16 0.79
C ARG A 280 15.87 12.50 0.96
N TYR A 281 16.88 12.80 0.16
CA TYR A 281 17.53 14.12 0.17
C TYR A 281 16.55 15.27 0.02
N GLU A 282 15.43 15.11 -0.71
CA GLU A 282 14.40 16.15 -0.85
C GLU A 282 13.75 16.51 0.50
N VAL A 283 13.82 15.62 1.47
CA VAL A 283 13.22 15.78 2.81
C VAL A 283 14.23 16.28 3.82
N THR A 284 15.44 15.69 3.83
CA THR A 284 16.43 15.91 4.88
C THR A 284 17.46 16.99 4.51
N LEU A 285 17.68 17.23 3.22
CA LEU A 285 18.77 18.05 2.68
C LEU A 285 20.16 17.57 3.09
N ASP A 286 20.27 16.33 3.59
CA ASP A 286 21.54 15.69 3.88
C ASP A 286 22.07 14.98 2.61
N PRO A 287 23.25 15.32 2.10
CA PRO A 287 23.82 14.65 0.91
C PRO A 287 23.97 13.14 1.08
N ALA A 288 24.12 12.62 2.30
CA ALA A 288 24.21 11.19 2.56
C ALA A 288 22.89 10.44 2.21
N ASP A 289 21.74 11.14 2.25
CA ASP A 289 20.43 10.61 1.91
C ASP A 289 20.09 10.68 0.39
N SER A 290 21.05 11.12 -0.44
CA SER A 290 20.86 11.22 -1.89
C SER A 290 20.49 9.87 -2.50
N TRP A 291 19.37 9.87 -3.25
CA TRP A 291 18.82 8.70 -3.93
C TRP A 291 18.47 7.52 -3.02
N ALA A 292 18.30 7.76 -1.72
CA ALA A 292 17.81 6.77 -0.78
C ALA A 292 16.28 6.74 -0.77
N TYR A 293 15.72 5.52 -0.72
CA TYR A 293 14.28 5.27 -0.67
C TYR A 293 13.97 4.25 0.43
N ARG A 294 12.75 4.35 0.97
CA ARG A 294 12.31 3.50 2.08
C ARG A 294 12.26 2.03 1.65
N THR A 295 12.75 1.15 2.52
CA THR A 295 12.58 -0.31 2.39
C THR A 295 11.09 -0.68 2.39
N PRO A 296 10.54 -1.26 1.31
CA PRO A 296 9.14 -1.67 1.27
C PRO A 296 8.90 -2.90 2.14
N ILE A 297 7.66 -3.04 2.63
CA ILE A 297 7.15 -4.29 3.18
C ILE A 297 7.08 -5.31 2.04
N LEU A 298 7.59 -6.57 2.25
CA LEU A 298 7.54 -7.59 1.20
C LEU A 298 6.29 -8.48 1.25
N ARG A 299 5.40 -8.29 2.21
CA ARG A 299 4.12 -9.00 2.22
C ARG A 299 3.35 -8.69 0.95
N ASN A 300 2.82 -9.74 0.32
CA ASN A 300 2.13 -9.67 -0.98
C ASN A 300 3.00 -9.18 -2.16
N VAL A 301 4.33 -9.20 -2.02
CA VAL A 301 5.23 -8.65 -3.04
C VAL A 301 5.01 -9.26 -4.43
N ALA A 302 4.60 -10.51 -4.52
CA ALA A 302 4.28 -11.16 -5.80
C ALA A 302 3.07 -10.53 -6.53
N LEU A 303 2.24 -9.74 -5.84
CA LEU A 303 1.06 -9.08 -6.41
C LEU A 303 1.30 -7.61 -6.77
N THR A 304 2.46 -7.03 -6.38
CA THR A 304 2.67 -5.59 -6.36
C THR A 304 3.71 -5.09 -7.36
N GLY A 305 3.96 -5.85 -8.42
CA GLY A 305 4.74 -5.35 -9.57
C GLY A 305 4.01 -4.18 -10.26
N PRO A 306 4.73 -3.33 -11.03
CA PRO A 306 6.18 -3.34 -11.19
C PRO A 306 6.92 -2.79 -9.96
N TYR A 307 8.19 -3.10 -9.85
CA TYR A 307 8.99 -2.92 -8.65
C TYR A 307 9.90 -1.70 -8.72
N MET A 308 10.51 -1.38 -7.59
CA MET A 308 11.30 -0.20 -7.28
C MET A 308 10.44 1.07 -7.14
N HIS A 309 11.05 2.15 -6.65
CA HIS A 309 10.33 3.41 -6.41
C HIS A 309 9.76 4.05 -7.69
N ASP A 310 10.28 3.68 -8.84
CA ASP A 310 9.91 4.20 -10.17
C ASP A 310 9.22 3.16 -11.06
N GLY A 311 9.00 1.93 -10.56
CA GLY A 311 8.41 0.85 -11.34
C GLY A 311 9.29 0.32 -12.48
N SER A 312 10.61 0.52 -12.39
CA SER A 312 11.54 0.20 -13.48
C SER A 312 11.80 -1.29 -13.69
N LEU A 313 11.47 -2.15 -12.74
CA LEU A 313 11.63 -3.60 -12.84
C LEU A 313 10.25 -4.26 -12.88
N ALA A 314 9.98 -5.04 -13.92
CA ALA A 314 8.65 -5.58 -14.16
C ALA A 314 8.36 -6.86 -13.36
N THR A 315 9.37 -7.67 -13.05
CA THR A 315 9.21 -8.98 -12.42
C THR A 315 10.11 -9.15 -11.19
N LEU A 316 9.76 -10.10 -10.31
CA LEU A 316 10.59 -10.46 -9.15
C LEU A 316 11.94 -11.06 -9.57
N GLU A 317 11.98 -11.77 -10.68
CA GLU A 317 13.21 -12.30 -11.25
C GLU A 317 14.18 -11.16 -11.61
N GLU A 318 13.69 -10.08 -12.23
CA GLU A 318 14.48 -8.89 -12.53
C GLU A 318 14.97 -8.18 -11.26
N VAL A 319 14.14 -8.14 -10.21
CA VAL A 319 14.52 -7.60 -8.88
C VAL A 319 15.67 -8.43 -8.28
N ILE A 320 15.53 -9.76 -8.27
CA ILE A 320 16.56 -10.65 -7.71
C ILE A 320 17.85 -10.53 -8.54
N GLU A 321 17.74 -10.46 -9.86
CA GLU A 321 18.89 -10.27 -10.73
C GLU A 321 19.58 -8.92 -10.50
N PHE A 322 18.81 -7.86 -10.28
CA PHE A 322 19.33 -6.54 -9.93
C PHE A 322 20.15 -6.58 -8.63
N TYR A 323 19.63 -7.21 -7.58
CA TYR A 323 20.36 -7.39 -6.31
C TYR A 323 21.52 -8.39 -6.43
N ASP A 324 21.41 -9.42 -7.28
CA ASP A 324 22.51 -10.36 -7.54
C ASP A 324 23.74 -9.66 -8.15
N ARG A 325 23.52 -8.62 -8.95
CA ARG A 325 24.59 -7.75 -9.47
C ARG A 325 25.10 -6.71 -8.46
N GLY A 326 24.46 -6.54 -7.29
CA GLY A 326 24.84 -5.59 -6.25
C GLY A 326 24.35 -4.16 -6.49
N GLY A 327 23.24 -3.99 -7.22
CA GLY A 327 22.66 -2.67 -7.52
C GLY A 327 23.47 -1.89 -8.58
N ILE A 328 23.33 -0.56 -8.58
CA ILE A 328 24.06 0.35 -9.49
C ILE A 328 25.04 1.18 -8.67
N ASP A 329 26.32 1.16 -9.06
CA ASP A 329 27.38 1.90 -8.37
C ASP A 329 27.16 3.41 -8.44
N ASN A 330 27.32 4.07 -7.30
CA ASN A 330 27.26 5.51 -7.16
C ASN A 330 27.91 5.94 -5.83
N PRO A 331 28.20 7.25 -5.64
CA PRO A 331 28.93 7.73 -4.46
C PRO A 331 28.26 7.44 -3.11
N HIS A 332 26.94 7.26 -3.09
CA HIS A 332 26.14 7.05 -1.88
C HIS A 332 25.43 5.69 -1.86
N LYS A 333 25.88 4.73 -2.70
CA LYS A 333 25.30 3.38 -2.71
C LYS A 333 25.42 2.74 -1.33
N ASP A 334 24.35 2.10 -0.88
CA ASP A 334 24.37 1.36 0.38
C ASP A 334 25.49 0.30 0.37
N PRO A 335 26.39 0.30 1.37
CA PRO A 335 27.53 -0.62 1.43
C PRO A 335 27.15 -2.09 1.62
N LEU A 336 25.92 -2.38 2.02
CA LEU A 336 25.38 -3.75 2.10
C LEU A 336 25.12 -4.35 0.71
N LEU A 337 24.96 -3.52 -0.33
CA LEU A 337 24.69 -3.97 -1.70
C LEU A 337 25.98 -4.38 -2.40
N LYS A 338 26.19 -5.70 -2.49
CA LYS A 338 27.33 -6.33 -3.13
C LYS A 338 26.85 -7.44 -4.06
N PRO A 339 27.61 -7.80 -5.11
CA PRO A 339 27.29 -8.96 -5.93
C PRO A 339 27.15 -10.23 -5.07
N LEU A 340 26.05 -10.96 -5.24
CA LEU A 340 25.71 -12.12 -4.43
C LEU A 340 26.24 -13.44 -4.99
N GLY A 341 26.44 -13.50 -6.32
CA GLY A 341 26.93 -14.69 -7.03
C GLY A 341 25.95 -15.86 -6.95
N LEU A 342 24.67 -15.57 -7.18
CA LEU A 342 23.60 -16.57 -7.15
C LEU A 342 23.57 -17.40 -8.45
N SER A 343 23.47 -18.71 -8.31
CA SER A 343 23.16 -19.58 -9.44
C SER A 343 21.73 -19.38 -9.94
N PRO A 344 21.38 -19.77 -11.17
CA PRO A 344 20.01 -19.71 -11.67
C PRO A 344 18.99 -20.46 -10.80
N ALA A 345 19.40 -21.57 -10.18
CA ALA A 345 18.54 -22.32 -9.26
C ALA A 345 18.28 -21.55 -7.96
N GLU A 346 19.30 -20.90 -7.39
CA GLU A 346 19.17 -20.07 -6.19
C GLU A 346 18.27 -18.84 -6.44
N ARG A 347 18.38 -18.20 -7.61
CA ARG A 347 17.47 -17.10 -7.99
C ARG A 347 16.00 -17.57 -8.07
N ARG A 348 15.73 -18.72 -8.71
CA ARG A 348 14.37 -19.30 -8.73
C ARG A 348 13.85 -19.61 -7.34
N ALA A 349 14.66 -20.20 -6.48
CA ALA A 349 14.27 -20.51 -5.11
C ALA A 349 13.91 -19.23 -4.31
N LEU A 350 14.66 -18.15 -4.46
CA LEU A 350 14.31 -16.84 -3.87
C LEU A 350 12.98 -16.30 -4.40
N THR A 351 12.74 -16.37 -5.71
CA THR A 351 11.45 -15.96 -6.30
C THR A 351 10.30 -16.80 -5.74
N ALA A 352 10.48 -18.12 -5.68
CA ALA A 352 9.48 -19.03 -5.11
C ALA A 352 9.18 -18.70 -3.65
N PHE A 353 10.20 -18.41 -2.85
CA PHE A 353 10.03 -17.95 -1.46
C PHE A 353 9.22 -16.66 -1.39
N LEU A 354 9.55 -15.63 -2.16
CA LEU A 354 8.82 -14.36 -2.16
C LEU A 354 7.33 -14.55 -2.52
N GLY A 355 6.99 -15.49 -3.38
CA GLY A 355 5.61 -15.89 -3.68
C GLY A 355 4.83 -16.42 -2.47
N THR A 356 5.52 -17.00 -1.47
CA THR A 356 4.88 -17.52 -0.25
C THR A 356 4.42 -16.43 0.73
N LEU A 357 4.81 -15.17 0.51
CA LEU A 357 4.47 -14.03 1.37
C LEU A 357 3.08 -13.43 1.08
N THR A 358 2.34 -14.00 0.14
CA THR A 358 0.96 -13.59 -0.18
C THR A 358 0.00 -14.08 0.90
N GLY A 359 -0.72 -13.14 1.51
CA GLY A 359 -1.71 -13.44 2.55
C GLY A 359 -2.95 -14.15 1.99
N ASP A 360 -3.58 -14.99 2.80
CA ASP A 360 -4.77 -15.75 2.38
C ASP A 360 -6.06 -14.91 2.34
N ASN A 361 -6.06 -13.74 2.98
CA ASN A 361 -7.20 -12.84 3.06
C ASN A 361 -7.24 -11.76 1.95
N VAL A 362 -6.32 -11.78 0.99
CA VAL A 362 -6.24 -10.77 -0.09
C VAL A 362 -7.57 -10.62 -0.83
N GLN A 363 -8.22 -11.73 -1.21
CA GLN A 363 -9.51 -11.71 -1.92
C GLN A 363 -10.62 -11.07 -1.09
N HIS A 364 -10.62 -11.29 0.22
CA HIS A 364 -11.56 -10.65 1.13
C HIS A 364 -11.36 -9.13 1.17
N LEU A 365 -10.11 -8.66 1.30
CA LEU A 365 -9.79 -7.24 1.30
C LEU A 365 -10.20 -6.54 -0.01
N VAL A 366 -10.00 -7.22 -1.15
CA VAL A 366 -10.45 -6.73 -2.47
C VAL A 366 -11.99 -6.61 -2.51
N ALA A 367 -12.70 -7.64 -2.07
CA ALA A 367 -14.16 -7.63 -2.05
C ALA A 367 -14.72 -6.53 -1.11
N GLU A 368 -14.11 -6.34 0.06
CA GLU A 368 -14.48 -5.26 0.98
C GLU A 368 -14.27 -3.87 0.37
N ALA A 369 -13.14 -3.66 -0.33
CA ALA A 369 -12.86 -2.40 -0.99
C ALA A 369 -13.92 -2.08 -2.05
N ARG A 370 -14.32 -3.06 -2.87
CA ARG A 370 -15.34 -2.91 -3.93
C ARG A 370 -16.75 -2.72 -3.40
N ALA A 371 -17.09 -3.30 -2.26
CA ALA A 371 -18.42 -3.14 -1.65
C ALA A 371 -18.76 -1.68 -1.29
N ALA A 372 -17.78 -0.78 -1.25
CA ALA A 372 -17.99 0.64 -0.97
C ALA A 372 -18.34 1.48 -2.21
N MET A 373 -18.25 0.92 -3.41
CA MET A 373 -18.55 1.67 -4.64
C MET A 373 -20.07 1.84 -4.80
N PRO A 374 -20.59 3.06 -4.85
CA PRO A 374 -22.02 3.28 -5.09
C PRO A 374 -22.39 2.76 -6.49
N GLY A 375 -23.18 1.70 -6.55
CA GLY A 375 -23.81 1.23 -7.78
C GLY A 375 -23.14 0.08 -8.56
N GLU A 376 -21.96 -0.41 -8.17
CA GLU A 376 -21.32 -1.58 -8.78
C GLU A 376 -21.30 -2.78 -7.82
N VAL A 377 -22.28 -3.66 -7.91
CA VAL A 377 -22.19 -5.01 -7.35
C VAL A 377 -21.53 -5.90 -8.42
N LEU A 378 -20.21 -6.06 -8.36
CA LEU A 378 -19.54 -7.08 -9.16
C LEU A 378 -19.92 -8.47 -8.61
N PRO A 379 -20.39 -9.41 -9.45
CA PRO A 379 -20.64 -10.77 -9.00
C PRO A 379 -19.34 -11.42 -8.53
N ALA A 380 -19.37 -12.06 -7.38
CA ALA A 380 -18.23 -12.69 -6.69
C ALA A 380 -17.42 -13.72 -7.53
N LYS A 381 -17.91 -14.07 -8.73
CA LYS A 381 -17.28 -15.03 -9.66
C LYS A 381 -16.12 -14.43 -10.47
N ASP A 382 -16.08 -13.12 -10.68
CA ASP A 382 -15.08 -12.50 -11.58
C ASP A 382 -13.77 -12.16 -10.90
N VAL A 383 -13.76 -11.97 -9.59
CA VAL A 383 -12.56 -11.63 -8.82
C VAL A 383 -11.54 -12.80 -8.86
N ALA A 384 -12.01 -14.04 -8.79
CA ALA A 384 -11.15 -15.24 -8.84
C ALA A 384 -10.48 -15.49 -10.19
N SER A 385 -11.05 -14.94 -11.30
CA SER A 385 -10.51 -15.14 -12.65
C SER A 385 -9.36 -14.19 -12.98
N THR A 386 -9.32 -13.03 -12.37
CA THR A 386 -8.29 -12.00 -12.61
C THR A 386 -6.94 -12.45 -12.08
N PHE A 387 -6.91 -13.12 -10.91
CA PHE A 387 -5.68 -13.63 -10.32
C PHE A 387 -5.18 -14.97 -10.91
N LYS A 388 -6.04 -15.76 -11.56
CA LYS A 388 -5.61 -17.01 -12.22
C LYS A 388 -4.85 -16.81 -13.54
N ARG A 389 -4.81 -15.59 -14.08
CA ARG A 389 -4.13 -15.28 -15.35
C ARG A 389 -2.76 -14.61 -15.18
N ALA A 390 -2.34 -14.36 -13.95
CA ALA A 390 -1.06 -13.72 -13.64
C ALA A 390 0.05 -14.71 -13.23
N TYR A 391 -0.22 -16.03 -13.29
CA TYR A 391 0.75 -17.10 -12.97
C TYR A 391 0.77 -18.16 -14.06
#